data_341431832799a63442477c312f856181
#
_entry.id   341431832799a63442477c312f856181
#
_cell.length_a   1.000
_cell.length_b   1.000
_cell.length_c   1.000
_cell.angle_alpha   90.00
_cell.angle_beta   90.00
_cell.angle_gamma   90.00
#
_symmetry.space_group_name_H-M   'P 1'
#
loop_
_entity.id
_entity.type
_entity.pdbx_description
1 polymer ?
#
loop_
_entity_poly.entity_id
_entity_poly.type
_entity_poly.pdbx_seq_one_letter_code
_entity_poly.pdbx_strand_id
1 'polypeptide(L)'
;MSRILSFIITSVLMLMPTFAFADEGALNGANTAWILTSTALVLLMTLPGLALFYGGLVRKKNVLSILMQCFSIGSIASILWLVVGYSLAFGEGNGFIGDFSKVMMHGIGKDVLSGDIPESLFMLFQMTFAVITPALIIGGFAERMRFSSVLIFCSLWLLTVYAPVTHWVWGGGWLSQMGVYDFAGGIVVHITAGTAALVAAMVIGPRRGFPKTPMLPHNLTMTVTGAGMLWVGWFGFNGGSALAANGDASMAMLVTHISAAAGTLTWAAIEWKKFGKASVLGAVTGMVAGLGTITPASGFVGPGGALIIGVSAGVVCFYSTVFIKQKLKIDDSLDVFPVHGVGGILGTFMAGIFSATTLGVFSGFGFADTILLYFFICWFY
;
A
#
# COMPACT_ATOMS: atom_id res chain seq x y z
N MET A 1 -14.79 68.77 11.46
CA MET A 1 -15.26 67.45 11.83
C MET A 1 -15.26 66.42 10.67
N SER A 2 -15.55 66.81 9.43
CA SER A 2 -15.62 65.83 8.30
C SER A 2 -14.34 65.16 7.87
N ARG A 3 -13.20 65.88 7.87
CA ARG A 3 -11.88 65.35 7.42
C ARG A 3 -11.24 64.36 8.39
N ILE A 4 -11.45 64.52 9.69
CA ILE A 4 -10.94 63.60 10.72
C ILE A 4 -11.74 62.32 10.70
N LEU A 5 -13.04 62.37 10.49
CA LEU A 5 -13.91 61.19 10.39
C LEU A 5 -13.61 60.35 9.13
N SER A 6 -13.33 61.01 7.97
CA SER A 6 -12.90 60.33 6.77
C SER A 6 -11.52 59.63 6.95
N PHE A 7 -10.57 60.28 7.63
CA PHE A 7 -9.25 59.69 7.88
C PHE A 7 -9.35 58.46 8.81
N ILE A 8 -10.18 58.52 9.84
CA ILE A 8 -10.41 57.39 10.76
C ILE A 8 -11.10 56.23 10.03
N ILE A 9 -12.10 56.48 9.20
CA ILE A 9 -12.79 55.44 8.43
C ILE A 9 -11.83 54.79 7.41
N THR A 10 -10.98 55.56 6.72
CA THR A 10 -10.00 55.00 5.77
C THR A 10 -8.93 54.20 6.49
N SER A 11 -8.45 54.63 7.66
CA SER A 11 -7.47 53.89 8.47
C SER A 11 -8.02 52.62 9.07
N VAL A 12 -9.30 52.56 9.45
CA VAL A 12 -9.97 51.35 9.94
C VAL A 12 -10.21 50.35 8.81
N LEU A 13 -10.51 50.81 7.59
CA LEU A 13 -10.63 49.95 6.40
C LEU A 13 -9.29 49.35 5.92
N MET A 14 -8.17 50.03 6.20
CA MET A 14 -6.84 49.49 5.90
C MET A 14 -6.31 48.52 6.98
N LEU A 15 -6.94 48.44 8.13
CA LEU A 15 -6.58 47.51 9.23
C LEU A 15 -7.51 46.29 9.32
N MET A 16 -8.46 46.11 8.40
CA MET A 16 -9.15 44.83 8.29
C MET A 16 -8.16 43.80 7.75
N PRO A 17 -7.85 42.73 8.52
CA PRO A 17 -7.12 41.63 7.95
C PRO A 17 -7.93 41.14 6.74
N THR A 18 -7.32 41.17 5.57
CA THR A 18 -7.80 40.37 4.45
C THR A 18 -7.71 38.92 4.91
N PHE A 19 -8.82 38.39 5.39
CA PHE A 19 -8.96 36.95 5.47
C PHE A 19 -8.79 36.47 4.02
N ALA A 20 -7.61 35.94 3.72
CA ALA A 20 -7.44 35.11 2.57
C ALA A 20 -8.36 33.92 2.85
N PHE A 21 -9.57 33.92 2.31
CA PHE A 21 -10.33 32.70 2.14
C PHE A 21 -9.41 31.81 1.31
N ALA A 22 -8.89 30.75 1.91
CA ALA A 22 -8.32 29.67 1.13
C ALA A 22 -9.44 29.29 0.17
N ASP A 23 -9.16 29.40 -1.11
CA ASP A 23 -10.13 29.03 -2.16
C ASP A 23 -10.27 27.50 -2.05
N GLU A 24 -11.28 27.05 -1.29
CA GLU A 24 -11.58 25.64 -1.14
C GLU A 24 -11.96 25.15 -2.54
N GLY A 25 -10.97 24.52 -3.23
CA GLY A 25 -11.14 23.97 -4.57
C GLY A 25 -10.21 24.55 -5.66
N ALA A 26 -9.22 25.40 -5.30
CA ALA A 26 -8.23 25.83 -6.28
C ALA A 26 -7.19 24.73 -6.56
N LEU A 27 -6.91 24.48 -7.85
CA LEU A 27 -5.90 23.53 -8.28
C LEU A 27 -4.51 23.88 -7.69
N ASN A 28 -3.90 22.93 -6.98
CA ASN A 28 -2.55 23.04 -6.46
C ASN A 28 -1.54 22.36 -7.40
N GLY A 29 -0.74 23.18 -8.08
CA GLY A 29 0.27 22.68 -9.04
C GLY A 29 1.38 21.85 -8.40
N ALA A 30 1.81 22.16 -7.17
CA ALA A 30 2.84 21.39 -6.46
C ALA A 30 2.32 20.01 -6.06
N ASN A 31 1.12 19.92 -5.50
CA ASN A 31 0.47 18.68 -5.15
C ASN A 31 0.22 17.81 -6.41
N THR A 32 -0.29 18.44 -7.48
CA THR A 32 -0.47 17.79 -8.78
C THR A 32 0.83 17.19 -9.31
N ALA A 33 1.93 17.94 -9.32
CA ALA A 33 3.24 17.47 -9.79
C ALA A 33 3.76 16.31 -8.94
N TRP A 34 3.58 16.37 -7.61
CA TRP A 34 3.97 15.28 -6.72
C TRP A 34 3.17 14.00 -6.99
N ILE A 35 1.85 14.09 -7.17
CA ILE A 35 1.03 12.91 -7.43
C ILE A 35 1.25 12.34 -8.83
N LEU A 36 1.53 13.17 -9.85
CA LEU A 36 1.99 12.70 -11.17
C LEU A 36 3.27 11.84 -11.03
N THR A 37 4.26 12.33 -10.28
CA THR A 37 5.50 11.61 -10.01
C THR A 37 5.25 10.32 -9.21
N SER A 38 4.47 10.40 -8.14
CA SER A 38 4.11 9.26 -7.30
C SER A 38 3.38 8.17 -8.08
N THR A 39 2.47 8.55 -8.96
CA THR A 39 1.77 7.62 -9.86
C THR A 39 2.73 6.84 -10.75
N ALA A 40 3.72 7.52 -11.34
CA ALA A 40 4.76 6.87 -12.14
C ALA A 40 5.63 5.92 -11.29
N LEU A 41 6.00 6.32 -10.07
CA LEU A 41 6.78 5.51 -9.15
C LEU A 41 6.01 4.25 -8.71
N VAL A 42 4.72 4.34 -8.40
CA VAL A 42 3.92 3.16 -8.01
C VAL A 42 3.67 2.23 -9.19
N LEU A 43 3.47 2.76 -10.40
CA LEU A 43 3.38 1.91 -11.59
C LEU A 43 4.70 1.18 -11.86
N LEU A 44 5.85 1.84 -11.66
CA LEU A 44 7.18 1.25 -11.72
C LEU A 44 7.33 0.08 -10.73
N MET A 45 6.68 0.14 -9.55
CA MET A 45 6.72 -0.98 -8.60
C MET A 45 6.12 -2.26 -9.19
N THR A 46 5.05 -2.16 -9.96
CA THR A 46 4.35 -3.36 -10.48
C THR A 46 5.00 -3.88 -11.74
N LEU A 47 5.14 -3.02 -12.75
CA LEU A 47 5.50 -3.49 -14.10
C LEU A 47 6.95 -3.96 -14.20
N PRO A 48 7.99 -3.22 -13.84
CA PRO A 48 9.31 -3.79 -13.71
C PRO A 48 9.61 -4.34 -12.31
N GLY A 49 9.27 -3.64 -11.23
CA GLY A 49 9.71 -3.98 -9.88
C GLY A 49 9.25 -5.35 -9.42
N LEU A 50 7.96 -5.54 -9.25
CA LEU A 50 7.37 -6.81 -8.79
C LEU A 50 7.59 -7.94 -9.81
N ALA A 51 7.46 -7.63 -11.10
CA ALA A 51 7.68 -8.60 -12.16
C ALA A 51 9.10 -9.18 -12.11
N LEU A 52 10.13 -8.36 -11.96
CA LEU A 52 11.52 -8.81 -11.82
C LEU A 52 11.77 -9.49 -10.46
N PHE A 53 11.22 -8.93 -9.37
CA PHE A 53 11.35 -9.52 -8.04
C PHE A 53 10.80 -10.96 -8.03
N TYR A 54 9.56 -11.16 -8.44
CA TYR A 54 8.94 -12.48 -8.52
C TYR A 54 9.56 -13.36 -9.62
N GLY A 55 9.86 -12.76 -10.78
CA GLY A 55 10.50 -13.45 -11.88
C GLY A 55 11.82 -14.10 -11.50
N GLY A 56 12.64 -13.42 -10.68
CA GLY A 56 13.89 -13.96 -10.17
C GLY A 56 13.71 -15.08 -9.13
N LEU A 57 12.61 -15.05 -8.36
CA LEU A 57 12.32 -16.01 -7.28
C LEU A 57 11.80 -17.36 -7.79
N VAL A 58 11.07 -17.39 -8.90
CA VAL A 58 10.52 -18.63 -9.46
C VAL A 58 11.59 -19.45 -10.18
N ARG A 59 11.29 -20.71 -10.48
CA ARG A 59 12.17 -21.57 -11.29
C ARG A 59 12.28 -21.04 -12.73
N LYS A 60 13.45 -21.17 -13.36
CA LYS A 60 13.77 -20.64 -14.70
C LYS A 60 12.68 -20.84 -15.75
N LYS A 61 12.06 -22.02 -15.79
CA LYS A 61 10.99 -22.35 -16.76
C LYS A 61 9.70 -21.52 -16.58
N ASN A 62 9.51 -20.86 -15.44
CA ASN A 62 8.29 -20.13 -15.12
C ASN A 62 8.46 -18.60 -15.16
N VAL A 63 9.67 -18.10 -15.46
CA VAL A 63 9.97 -16.66 -15.47
C VAL A 63 9.04 -15.89 -16.39
N LEU A 64 8.98 -16.27 -17.67
CA LEU A 64 8.13 -15.58 -18.64
C LEU A 64 6.64 -15.68 -18.28
N SER A 65 6.21 -16.76 -17.64
CA SER A 65 4.84 -16.91 -17.16
C SER A 65 4.52 -15.86 -16.08
N ILE A 66 5.41 -15.64 -15.12
CA ILE A 66 5.23 -14.63 -14.06
C ILE A 66 5.26 -13.21 -14.65
N LEU A 67 6.23 -12.91 -15.51
CA LEU A 67 6.29 -11.62 -16.19
C LEU A 67 4.98 -11.34 -16.95
N MET A 68 4.52 -12.31 -17.74
CA MET A 68 3.27 -12.19 -18.50
C MET A 68 2.05 -12.00 -17.57
N GLN A 69 1.99 -12.70 -16.43
CA GLN A 69 0.93 -12.52 -15.45
C GLN A 69 0.93 -11.10 -14.88
N CYS A 70 2.08 -10.57 -14.45
CA CYS A 70 2.18 -9.20 -13.92
C CYS A 70 1.71 -8.16 -14.94
N PHE A 71 2.20 -8.23 -16.20
CA PHE A 71 1.80 -7.29 -17.25
C PHE A 71 0.32 -7.41 -17.62
N SER A 72 -0.20 -8.63 -17.73
CA SER A 72 -1.61 -8.85 -18.08
C SER A 72 -2.55 -8.41 -16.96
N ILE A 73 -2.18 -8.64 -15.69
CA ILE A 73 -2.96 -8.13 -14.55
C ILE A 73 -2.91 -6.62 -14.52
N GLY A 74 -1.72 -6.02 -14.73
CA GLY A 74 -1.61 -4.57 -14.85
C GLY A 74 -2.57 -3.99 -15.88
N SER A 75 -2.64 -4.60 -17.05
CA SER A 75 -3.52 -4.16 -18.14
C SER A 75 -5.00 -4.36 -17.80
N ILE A 76 -5.40 -5.56 -17.37
CA ILE A 76 -6.82 -5.85 -17.10
C ILE A 76 -7.35 -5.10 -15.89
N ALA A 77 -6.54 -4.96 -14.82
CA ALA A 77 -6.92 -4.19 -13.65
C ALA A 77 -7.12 -2.70 -13.98
N SER A 78 -6.27 -2.11 -14.83
CA SER A 78 -6.42 -0.73 -15.29
C SER A 78 -7.75 -0.53 -16.05
N ILE A 79 -8.10 -1.45 -16.93
CA ILE A 79 -9.37 -1.37 -17.68
C ILE A 79 -10.56 -1.57 -16.76
N LEU A 80 -10.53 -2.57 -15.86
CA LEU A 80 -11.62 -2.80 -14.92
C LEU A 80 -11.79 -1.65 -13.92
N TRP A 81 -10.67 -1.02 -13.52
CA TRP A 81 -10.70 0.16 -12.67
C TRP A 81 -11.38 1.34 -13.34
N LEU A 82 -11.02 1.62 -14.60
CA LEU A 82 -11.69 2.64 -15.42
C LEU A 82 -13.18 2.35 -15.61
N VAL A 83 -13.51 1.10 -15.96
CA VAL A 83 -14.88 0.73 -16.33
C VAL A 83 -15.82 0.83 -15.13
N VAL A 84 -15.42 0.29 -13.97
CA VAL A 84 -16.33 0.21 -12.83
C VAL A 84 -15.62 0.26 -11.46
N GLY A 85 -14.37 -0.20 -11.36
CA GLY A 85 -13.68 -0.36 -10.08
C GLY A 85 -13.53 0.94 -9.29
N TYR A 86 -13.19 2.03 -9.99
CA TYR A 86 -13.11 3.34 -9.37
C TYR A 86 -14.45 3.79 -8.78
N SER A 87 -15.54 3.58 -9.50
CA SER A 87 -16.89 3.90 -9.04
C SER A 87 -17.28 3.10 -7.80
N LEU A 88 -17.00 1.78 -7.79
CA LEU A 88 -17.28 0.92 -6.63
C LEU A 88 -16.45 1.28 -5.39
N ALA A 89 -15.26 1.86 -5.58
CA ALA A 89 -14.37 2.26 -4.50
C ALA A 89 -14.64 3.70 -4.00
N PHE A 90 -14.89 4.65 -4.90
CA PHE A 90 -14.94 6.09 -4.60
C PHE A 90 -16.25 6.78 -5.06
N GLY A 91 -17.26 6.03 -5.48
CA GLY A 91 -18.64 6.51 -5.62
C GLY A 91 -19.28 6.69 -4.24
N GLU A 92 -20.35 7.46 -4.14
CA GLU A 92 -21.04 7.76 -2.87
C GLU A 92 -21.60 6.47 -2.22
N GLY A 93 -22.44 5.73 -2.91
CA GLY A 93 -22.96 4.43 -2.51
C GLY A 93 -23.52 4.33 -1.08
N ASN A 94 -23.01 3.35 -0.33
CA ASN A 94 -23.34 3.10 1.07
C ASN A 94 -22.09 2.72 1.88
N GLY A 95 -22.21 2.39 3.16
CA GLY A 95 -21.04 2.05 4.00
C GLY A 95 -20.20 0.86 3.54
N PHE A 96 -20.68 0.04 2.60
CA PHE A 96 -20.02 -1.20 2.16
C PHE A 96 -19.47 -1.15 0.74
N ILE A 97 -20.07 -0.34 -0.14
CA ILE A 97 -19.66 -0.27 -1.55
C ILE A 97 -20.11 1.07 -2.14
N GLY A 98 -19.28 1.65 -3.02
CA GLY A 98 -19.64 2.80 -3.84
C GLY A 98 -20.72 2.46 -4.87
N ASP A 99 -21.27 3.49 -5.49
CA ASP A 99 -22.30 3.37 -6.51
C ASP A 99 -21.73 3.31 -7.94
N PHE A 100 -22.57 3.49 -8.95
CA PHE A 100 -22.17 3.51 -10.36
C PHE A 100 -22.07 4.92 -10.96
N SER A 101 -22.05 5.96 -10.13
CA SER A 101 -22.05 7.36 -10.60
C SER A 101 -20.80 7.75 -11.37
N LYS A 102 -19.64 7.11 -11.04
CA LYS A 102 -18.34 7.40 -11.66
C LYS A 102 -17.88 6.36 -12.68
N VAL A 103 -18.77 5.48 -13.15
CA VAL A 103 -18.46 4.48 -14.18
C VAL A 103 -17.91 5.15 -15.43
N MET A 104 -16.83 4.62 -15.99
CA MET A 104 -16.13 5.20 -17.15
C MET A 104 -15.74 6.67 -16.95
N MET A 105 -15.47 7.08 -15.68
CA MET A 105 -15.22 8.46 -15.27
C MET A 105 -16.39 9.42 -15.63
N HIS A 106 -17.61 8.94 -15.60
CA HIS A 106 -18.77 9.77 -15.86
C HIS A 106 -18.79 10.99 -14.91
N GLY A 107 -18.99 12.20 -15.46
CA GLY A 107 -18.95 13.44 -14.69
C GLY A 107 -17.55 13.96 -14.36
N ILE A 108 -16.48 13.22 -14.61
CA ILE A 108 -15.10 13.60 -14.28
C ILE A 108 -14.39 14.13 -15.53
N GLY A 109 -14.47 15.46 -15.73
CA GLY A 109 -13.72 16.17 -16.77
C GLY A 109 -12.30 16.53 -16.31
N LYS A 110 -11.52 17.15 -17.21
CA LYS A 110 -10.11 17.55 -16.93
C LYS A 110 -9.96 18.56 -15.79
N ASP A 111 -10.98 19.35 -15.52
CA ASP A 111 -10.98 20.45 -14.55
C ASP A 111 -11.72 20.09 -13.24
N VAL A 112 -12.26 18.86 -13.12
CA VAL A 112 -12.89 18.37 -11.89
C VAL A 112 -11.79 18.00 -10.90
N LEU A 113 -11.92 18.45 -9.65
CA LEU A 113 -10.94 18.25 -8.60
C LEU A 113 -11.41 17.20 -7.58
N SER A 114 -10.44 16.47 -7.03
CA SER A 114 -10.54 15.69 -5.80
C SER A 114 -9.59 16.33 -4.78
N GLY A 115 -10.15 17.02 -3.78
CA GLY A 115 -9.37 17.94 -2.96
C GLY A 115 -8.83 19.10 -3.82
N ASP A 116 -7.52 19.23 -3.91
CA ASP A 116 -6.83 20.28 -4.67
C ASP A 116 -6.01 19.76 -5.87
N ILE A 117 -6.23 18.50 -6.26
CA ILE A 117 -5.62 17.86 -7.45
C ILE A 117 -6.71 17.45 -8.45
N PRO A 118 -6.39 17.29 -9.76
CA PRO A 118 -7.35 16.77 -10.72
C PRO A 118 -7.88 15.38 -10.30
N GLU A 119 -9.19 15.17 -10.31
CA GLU A 119 -9.78 13.87 -9.96
C GLU A 119 -9.34 12.76 -10.92
N SER A 120 -9.06 13.09 -12.17
CA SER A 120 -8.47 12.15 -13.13
C SER A 120 -7.10 11.65 -12.69
N LEU A 121 -6.29 12.50 -12.04
CA LEU A 121 -5.01 12.12 -11.47
C LEU A 121 -5.18 11.30 -10.18
N PHE A 122 -6.10 11.68 -9.31
CA PHE A 122 -6.44 10.87 -8.13
C PHE A 122 -6.90 9.46 -8.54
N MET A 123 -7.80 9.36 -9.52
CA MET A 123 -8.24 8.07 -10.08
C MET A 123 -7.07 7.24 -10.63
N LEU A 124 -6.13 7.87 -11.36
CA LEU A 124 -4.96 7.20 -11.92
C LEU A 124 -3.98 6.76 -10.82
N PHE A 125 -3.77 7.57 -9.79
CA PHE A 125 -2.96 7.21 -8.63
C PHE A 125 -3.56 6.00 -7.91
N GLN A 126 -4.85 6.02 -7.62
CA GLN A 126 -5.56 4.89 -7.00
C GLN A 126 -5.60 3.65 -7.91
N MET A 127 -5.62 3.82 -9.23
CA MET A 127 -5.49 2.72 -10.19
C MET A 127 -4.18 1.94 -9.99
N THR A 128 -3.08 2.60 -9.67
CA THR A 128 -1.79 1.92 -9.47
C THR A 128 -1.81 0.95 -8.28
N PHE A 129 -2.59 1.25 -7.25
CA PHE A 129 -2.84 0.34 -6.12
C PHE A 129 -3.76 -0.83 -6.51
N ALA A 130 -4.80 -0.54 -7.30
CA ALA A 130 -5.68 -1.57 -7.88
C ALA A 130 -4.94 -2.53 -8.82
N VAL A 131 -3.84 -2.08 -9.43
CA VAL A 131 -2.96 -2.87 -10.28
C VAL A 131 -2.02 -3.75 -9.48
N ILE A 132 -1.32 -3.19 -8.48
CA ILE A 132 -0.30 -3.94 -7.73
C ILE A 132 -0.92 -5.01 -6.80
N THR A 133 -2.08 -4.74 -6.22
CA THR A 133 -2.66 -5.60 -5.19
C THR A 133 -2.98 -7.01 -5.70
N PRO A 134 -3.73 -7.22 -6.80
CA PRO A 134 -3.92 -8.56 -7.37
C PRO A 134 -2.61 -9.15 -7.92
N ALA A 135 -1.65 -8.34 -8.36
CA ALA A 135 -0.34 -8.83 -8.80
C ALA A 135 0.47 -9.42 -7.64
N LEU A 136 0.33 -8.92 -6.42
CA LEU A 136 0.96 -9.52 -5.24
C LEU A 136 0.45 -10.94 -4.97
N ILE A 137 -0.84 -11.21 -5.16
CA ILE A 137 -1.47 -12.51 -4.86
C ILE A 137 -0.83 -13.64 -5.68
N ILE A 138 -0.34 -13.35 -6.89
CA ILE A 138 0.31 -14.35 -7.78
C ILE A 138 1.43 -15.10 -7.05
N GLY A 139 2.16 -14.42 -6.19
CA GLY A 139 3.24 -15.01 -5.42
C GLY A 139 2.80 -16.22 -4.58
N GLY A 140 1.57 -16.21 -4.06
CA GLY A 140 1.03 -17.30 -3.24
C GLY A 140 0.86 -18.62 -4.01
N PHE A 141 0.46 -18.55 -5.26
CA PHE A 141 0.22 -19.72 -6.11
C PHE A 141 1.14 -19.80 -7.34
N ALA A 142 2.23 -19.06 -7.35
CA ALA A 142 3.19 -19.09 -8.45
C ALA A 142 3.53 -20.52 -8.86
N GLU A 143 3.68 -20.76 -10.19
CA GLU A 143 4.01 -22.04 -10.82
C GLU A 143 2.89 -23.11 -10.81
N ARG A 144 1.66 -22.82 -10.34
CA ARG A 144 0.59 -23.83 -10.18
C ARG A 144 -0.72 -23.49 -10.89
N MET A 145 -0.99 -22.22 -11.16
CA MET A 145 -2.25 -21.78 -11.74
C MET A 145 -2.12 -21.53 -13.24
N ARG A 146 -3.13 -21.91 -14.02
CA ARG A 146 -3.19 -21.60 -15.45
C ARG A 146 -3.35 -20.11 -15.67
N PHE A 147 -2.76 -19.57 -16.72
CA PHE A 147 -2.79 -18.14 -17.04
C PHE A 147 -4.21 -17.58 -17.11
N SER A 148 -5.11 -18.24 -17.84
CA SER A 148 -6.52 -17.80 -17.91
C SER A 148 -7.21 -17.76 -16.57
N SER A 149 -6.96 -18.77 -15.71
CA SER A 149 -7.52 -18.81 -14.35
C SER A 149 -6.99 -17.69 -13.47
N VAL A 150 -5.72 -17.31 -13.62
CA VAL A 150 -5.13 -16.15 -12.92
C VAL A 150 -5.87 -14.87 -13.31
N LEU A 151 -6.08 -14.63 -14.61
CA LEU A 151 -6.75 -13.43 -15.09
C LEU A 151 -8.20 -13.36 -14.59
N ILE A 152 -8.96 -14.44 -14.69
CA ILE A 152 -10.34 -14.49 -14.21
C ILE A 152 -10.40 -14.26 -12.70
N PHE A 153 -9.57 -14.97 -11.94
CA PHE A 153 -9.51 -14.81 -10.49
C PHE A 153 -9.18 -13.39 -10.08
N CYS A 154 -8.10 -12.80 -10.61
CA CYS A 154 -7.68 -11.45 -10.27
C CYS A 154 -8.72 -10.40 -10.67
N SER A 155 -9.41 -10.59 -11.80
CA SER A 155 -10.49 -9.69 -12.24
C SER A 155 -11.69 -9.72 -11.30
N LEU A 156 -12.16 -10.91 -10.94
CA LEU A 156 -13.27 -11.06 -9.99
C LEU A 156 -12.87 -10.55 -8.61
N TRP A 157 -11.69 -10.91 -8.12
CA TRP A 157 -11.19 -10.49 -6.82
C TRP A 157 -11.04 -8.97 -6.72
N LEU A 158 -10.54 -8.31 -7.79
CA LEU A 158 -10.45 -6.85 -7.86
C LEU A 158 -11.81 -6.18 -7.61
N LEU A 159 -12.87 -6.69 -8.23
CA LEU A 159 -14.20 -6.08 -8.17
C LEU A 159 -14.96 -6.48 -6.91
N THR A 160 -14.78 -7.71 -6.40
CA THR A 160 -15.59 -8.24 -5.29
C THR A 160 -14.91 -8.12 -3.92
N VAL A 161 -13.59 -7.93 -3.88
CA VAL A 161 -12.81 -7.79 -2.64
C VAL A 161 -12.10 -6.46 -2.58
N TYR A 162 -11.22 -6.18 -3.55
CA TYR A 162 -10.38 -4.98 -3.50
C TYR A 162 -11.20 -3.69 -3.52
N ALA A 163 -12.09 -3.52 -4.48
CA ALA A 163 -12.88 -2.30 -4.60
C ALA A 163 -13.80 -2.05 -3.38
N PRO A 164 -14.55 -3.06 -2.85
CA PRO A 164 -15.28 -2.88 -1.60
C PRO A 164 -14.38 -2.53 -0.40
N VAL A 165 -13.26 -3.24 -0.18
CA VAL A 165 -12.35 -2.92 0.94
C VAL A 165 -11.73 -1.54 0.78
N THR A 166 -11.39 -1.12 -0.43
CA THR A 166 -10.95 0.26 -0.71
C THR A 166 -12.04 1.27 -0.32
N HIS A 167 -13.30 0.99 -0.65
CA HIS A 167 -14.42 1.82 -0.23
C HIS A 167 -14.55 1.89 1.29
N TRP A 168 -14.45 0.75 1.98
CA TRP A 168 -14.54 0.71 3.45
C TRP A 168 -13.54 1.61 4.13
N VAL A 169 -12.29 1.63 3.63
CA VAL A 169 -11.15 2.30 4.29
C VAL A 169 -10.93 3.72 3.76
N TRP A 170 -11.00 3.92 2.43
CA TRP A 170 -10.63 5.18 1.79
C TRP A 170 -11.79 5.87 1.08
N GLY A 171 -12.85 5.13 0.72
CA GLY A 171 -14.00 5.64 -0.03
C GLY A 171 -15.13 6.21 0.83
N GLY A 172 -14.90 6.45 2.12
CA GLY A 172 -15.93 6.95 3.04
C GLY A 172 -16.86 5.87 3.62
N GLY A 173 -16.51 4.58 3.44
CA GLY A 173 -17.26 3.45 3.98
C GLY A 173 -17.11 3.29 5.50
N TRP A 174 -17.62 2.19 6.04
CA TRP A 174 -17.79 1.98 7.48
C TRP A 174 -16.50 2.02 8.29
N LEU A 175 -15.37 1.50 7.78
CA LEU A 175 -14.08 1.58 8.47
C LEU A 175 -13.53 3.01 8.49
N SER A 176 -13.68 3.75 7.39
CA SER A 176 -13.33 5.17 7.33
C SER A 176 -14.10 5.97 8.37
N GLN A 177 -15.41 5.73 8.49
CA GLN A 177 -16.27 6.38 9.47
C GLN A 177 -15.91 6.02 10.92
N MET A 178 -15.35 4.84 11.16
CA MET A 178 -14.80 4.42 12.44
C MET A 178 -13.42 5.02 12.74
N GLY A 179 -12.79 5.71 11.79
CA GLY A 179 -11.47 6.33 11.96
C GLY A 179 -10.30 5.35 11.90
N VAL A 180 -10.39 4.29 11.09
CA VAL A 180 -9.30 3.32 10.94
C VAL A 180 -8.05 3.99 10.33
N TYR A 181 -6.88 3.64 10.86
CA TYR A 181 -5.60 4.11 10.34
C TYR A 181 -5.08 3.15 9.26
N ASP A 182 -5.16 3.57 8.03
CA ASP A 182 -4.51 2.90 6.90
C ASP A 182 -4.06 3.95 5.89
N PHE A 183 -2.88 4.52 6.12
CA PHE A 183 -2.39 5.65 5.34
C PHE A 183 -2.20 5.31 3.86
N ALA A 184 -1.59 4.16 3.59
CA ALA A 184 -1.20 3.82 2.23
C ALA A 184 -1.54 2.38 1.81
N GLY A 185 -2.32 1.61 2.59
CA GLY A 185 -2.80 0.29 2.14
C GLY A 185 -2.28 -0.91 2.93
N GLY A 186 -2.07 -0.75 4.23
CA GLY A 186 -1.82 -1.91 5.09
C GLY A 186 -2.96 -2.90 5.08
N ILE A 187 -4.20 -2.40 5.19
CA ILE A 187 -5.43 -3.19 5.09
C ILE A 187 -5.76 -3.41 3.61
N VAL A 188 -5.95 -2.30 2.87
CA VAL A 188 -6.46 -2.31 1.49
C VAL A 188 -5.60 -3.14 0.55
N VAL A 189 -4.27 -3.10 0.70
CA VAL A 189 -3.32 -3.80 -0.18
C VAL A 189 -2.73 -5.04 0.49
N HIS A 190 -2.06 -4.87 1.64
CA HIS A 190 -1.19 -5.93 2.16
C HIS A 190 -1.97 -7.05 2.86
N ILE A 191 -2.93 -6.73 3.73
CA ILE A 191 -3.76 -7.74 4.40
C ILE A 191 -4.62 -8.47 3.38
N THR A 192 -5.28 -7.75 2.48
CA THR A 192 -6.15 -8.35 1.47
C THR A 192 -5.41 -9.26 0.51
N ALA A 193 -4.27 -8.80 -0.06
CA ALA A 193 -3.45 -9.61 -0.96
C ALA A 193 -2.83 -10.81 -0.24
N GLY A 194 -2.29 -10.60 0.97
CA GLY A 194 -1.68 -11.67 1.76
C GLY A 194 -2.68 -12.77 2.11
N THR A 195 -3.86 -12.39 2.61
CA THR A 195 -4.93 -13.33 2.94
C THR A 195 -5.42 -14.09 1.71
N ALA A 196 -5.62 -13.39 0.59
CA ALA A 196 -6.01 -14.03 -0.67
C ALA A 196 -4.95 -15.03 -1.16
N ALA A 197 -3.65 -14.67 -1.04
CA ALA A 197 -2.55 -15.56 -1.38
C ALA A 197 -2.51 -16.82 -0.52
N LEU A 198 -2.72 -16.68 0.80
CA LEU A 198 -2.79 -17.81 1.73
C LEU A 198 -3.93 -18.77 1.38
N VAL A 199 -5.13 -18.22 1.24
CA VAL A 199 -6.34 -19.02 0.91
C VAL A 199 -6.16 -19.71 -0.44
N ALA A 200 -5.68 -18.99 -1.46
CA ALA A 200 -5.42 -19.58 -2.77
C ALA A 200 -4.36 -20.68 -2.70
N ALA A 201 -3.28 -20.49 -1.92
CA ALA A 201 -2.27 -21.52 -1.72
C ALA A 201 -2.83 -22.79 -1.04
N MET A 202 -3.72 -22.63 -0.08
CA MET A 202 -4.39 -23.74 0.61
C MET A 202 -5.36 -24.49 -0.33
N VAL A 203 -6.18 -23.77 -1.09
CA VAL A 203 -7.18 -24.35 -2.00
C VAL A 203 -6.53 -25.08 -3.18
N ILE A 204 -5.51 -24.49 -3.78
CA ILE A 204 -4.81 -25.08 -4.93
C ILE A 204 -3.91 -26.25 -4.51
N GLY A 205 -3.44 -26.25 -3.27
CA GLY A 205 -2.52 -27.23 -2.72
C GLY A 205 -1.05 -26.97 -3.08
N PRO A 206 -0.12 -27.81 -2.60
CA PRO A 206 1.31 -27.58 -2.73
C PRO A 206 1.84 -27.88 -4.13
N ARG A 207 2.97 -27.22 -4.50
CA ARG A 207 3.76 -27.56 -5.70
C ARG A 207 4.28 -29.00 -5.61
N ARG A 208 4.40 -29.64 -6.75
CA ARG A 208 4.96 -31.00 -6.83
C ARG A 208 6.39 -31.03 -6.23
N GLY A 209 6.57 -31.81 -5.20
CA GLY A 209 7.82 -31.95 -4.47
C GLY A 209 7.90 -31.16 -3.16
N PHE A 210 7.01 -30.21 -2.91
CA PHE A 210 6.96 -29.49 -1.63
C PHE A 210 6.50 -30.44 -0.50
N PRO A 211 7.08 -30.35 0.71
CA PRO A 211 8.22 -29.53 1.14
C PRO A 211 9.59 -30.20 0.97
N LYS A 212 9.67 -31.39 0.36
CA LYS A 212 10.88 -32.23 0.31
C LYS A 212 11.92 -31.74 -0.71
N THR A 213 11.46 -31.19 -1.84
CA THR A 213 12.34 -30.71 -2.92
C THR A 213 12.60 -29.21 -2.75
N PRO A 214 13.88 -28.76 -2.67
CA PRO A 214 14.19 -27.34 -2.62
C PRO A 214 13.70 -26.61 -3.88
N MET A 215 13.01 -25.49 -3.70
CA MET A 215 12.47 -24.62 -4.75
C MET A 215 13.32 -23.35 -4.83
N LEU A 216 14.58 -23.51 -5.26
CA LEU A 216 15.55 -22.40 -5.26
C LEU A 216 15.21 -21.33 -6.30
N PRO A 217 15.38 -20.03 -5.97
CA PRO A 217 15.34 -18.94 -6.93
C PRO A 217 16.33 -19.15 -8.06
N HIS A 218 15.94 -18.87 -9.30
CA HIS A 218 16.84 -19.09 -10.42
C HIS A 218 17.77 -17.91 -10.69
N ASN A 219 17.40 -16.68 -10.30
CA ASN A 219 18.17 -15.47 -10.59
C ASN A 219 18.02 -14.41 -9.49
N LEU A 220 18.91 -14.46 -8.50
CA LEU A 220 18.91 -13.51 -7.39
C LEU A 220 19.27 -12.08 -7.83
N THR A 221 20.07 -11.90 -8.89
CA THR A 221 20.35 -10.56 -9.43
C THR A 221 19.09 -9.89 -9.92
N MET A 222 18.24 -10.60 -10.67
CA MET A 222 16.92 -10.12 -11.10
C MET A 222 16.04 -9.77 -9.89
N THR A 223 16.03 -10.65 -8.87
CA THR A 223 15.29 -10.42 -7.63
C THR A 223 15.74 -9.14 -6.92
N VAL A 224 17.04 -8.93 -6.76
CA VAL A 224 17.59 -7.73 -6.10
C VAL A 224 17.28 -6.47 -6.89
N THR A 225 17.40 -6.52 -8.21
CA THR A 225 17.06 -5.38 -9.08
C THR A 225 15.59 -5.02 -8.92
N GLY A 226 14.68 -6.00 -8.99
CA GLY A 226 13.26 -5.78 -8.75
C GLY A 226 12.96 -5.25 -7.34
N ALA A 227 13.64 -5.78 -6.32
CA ALA A 227 13.53 -5.32 -4.95
C ALA A 227 13.95 -3.85 -4.78
N GLY A 228 15.04 -3.44 -5.43
CA GLY A 228 15.46 -2.03 -5.44
C GLY A 228 14.43 -1.10 -6.09
N MET A 229 13.80 -1.55 -7.19
CA MET A 229 12.71 -0.80 -7.83
C MET A 229 11.46 -0.72 -6.93
N LEU A 230 11.15 -1.79 -6.18
CA LEU A 230 10.09 -1.75 -5.17
C LEU A 230 10.38 -0.73 -4.07
N TRP A 231 11.63 -0.68 -3.56
CA TRP A 231 12.00 0.29 -2.52
C TRP A 231 11.82 1.73 -2.97
N VAL A 232 12.39 2.07 -4.13
CA VAL A 232 12.28 3.43 -4.68
C VAL A 232 10.83 3.80 -5.00
N GLY A 233 10.07 2.88 -5.61
CA GLY A 233 8.66 3.08 -5.91
C GLY A 233 7.80 3.27 -4.66
N TRP A 234 8.21 2.69 -3.52
CA TRP A 234 7.49 2.84 -2.25
C TRP A 234 7.52 4.27 -1.69
N PHE A 235 8.43 5.11 -2.15
CA PHE A 235 8.40 6.54 -1.85
C PHE A 235 7.17 7.21 -2.48
N GLY A 236 6.82 6.84 -3.72
CA GLY A 236 5.56 7.26 -4.33
C GLY A 236 4.35 6.59 -3.68
N PHE A 237 4.47 5.31 -3.30
CA PHE A 237 3.40 4.55 -2.67
C PHE A 237 2.97 5.20 -1.33
N ASN A 238 3.89 5.38 -0.39
CA ASN A 238 3.61 5.95 0.92
C ASN A 238 3.63 7.49 0.91
N GLY A 239 4.65 8.12 0.35
CA GLY A 239 4.73 9.58 0.28
C GLY A 239 3.66 10.20 -0.61
N GLY A 240 3.27 9.51 -1.70
CA GLY A 240 2.15 9.93 -2.54
C GLY A 240 0.79 9.85 -1.85
N SER A 241 0.62 8.93 -0.89
CA SER A 241 -0.63 8.79 -0.13
C SER A 241 -0.95 9.98 0.78
N ALA A 242 0.00 10.90 0.99
CA ALA A 242 -0.27 12.20 1.58
C ALA A 242 -1.16 13.09 0.69
N LEU A 243 -1.28 12.78 -0.60
CA LEU A 243 -2.00 13.55 -1.64
C LEU A 243 -1.52 15.02 -1.76
N ALA A 244 -0.41 15.37 -1.12
CA ALA A 244 0.15 16.71 -1.07
C ALA A 244 1.68 16.69 -1.05
N ALA A 245 2.32 17.73 -1.60
CA ALA A 245 3.76 17.97 -1.55
C ALA A 245 4.12 18.78 -0.30
N ASN A 246 4.01 18.16 0.87
CA ASN A 246 4.14 18.84 2.17
C ASN A 246 5.02 18.03 3.16
N GLY A 247 5.01 18.46 4.43
CA GLY A 247 5.74 17.80 5.51
C GLY A 247 5.30 16.37 5.75
N ASP A 248 4.03 16.04 5.53
CA ASP A 248 3.49 14.69 5.71
C ASP A 248 4.05 13.73 4.67
N ALA A 249 4.10 14.14 3.40
CA ALA A 249 4.74 13.36 2.33
C ALA A 249 6.22 13.11 2.63
N SER A 250 6.94 14.16 3.07
CA SER A 250 8.35 14.06 3.45
C SER A 250 8.56 13.09 4.62
N MET A 251 7.73 13.19 5.67
CA MET A 251 7.82 12.29 6.83
C MET A 251 7.46 10.85 6.42
N ALA A 252 6.43 10.64 5.63
CA ALA A 252 6.05 9.32 5.14
C ALA A 252 7.17 8.65 4.34
N MET A 253 7.90 9.41 3.50
CA MET A 253 9.09 8.91 2.79
C MET A 253 10.22 8.53 3.75
N LEU A 254 10.52 9.39 4.72
CA LEU A 254 11.57 9.15 5.71
C LEU A 254 11.29 7.88 6.53
N VAL A 255 10.10 7.76 7.11
CA VAL A 255 9.75 6.60 7.96
C VAL A 255 9.68 5.31 7.14
N THR A 256 9.27 5.39 5.88
CA THR A 256 9.30 4.27 4.94
C THR A 256 10.73 3.77 4.72
N HIS A 257 11.66 4.67 4.47
CA HIS A 257 13.08 4.33 4.28
C HIS A 257 13.70 3.71 5.54
N ILE A 258 13.46 4.31 6.71
CA ILE A 258 13.98 3.80 7.99
C ILE A 258 13.47 2.39 8.30
N SER A 259 12.16 2.16 8.11
CA SER A 259 11.57 0.84 8.35
C SER A 259 12.11 -0.23 7.39
N ALA A 260 12.28 0.09 6.11
CA ALA A 260 12.87 -0.81 5.14
C ALA A 260 14.32 -1.20 5.51
N ALA A 261 15.14 -0.22 5.88
CA ALA A 261 16.52 -0.44 6.31
C ALA A 261 16.58 -1.30 7.59
N ALA A 262 15.73 -0.99 8.57
CA ALA A 262 15.66 -1.75 9.82
C ALA A 262 15.22 -3.20 9.59
N GLY A 263 14.20 -3.43 8.76
CA GLY A 263 13.72 -4.77 8.37
C GLY A 263 14.82 -5.58 7.66
N THR A 264 15.54 -4.96 6.73
CA THR A 264 16.69 -5.57 6.03
C THR A 264 17.75 -6.07 7.01
N LEU A 265 18.20 -5.18 7.89
CA LEU A 265 19.28 -5.50 8.83
C LEU A 265 18.84 -6.54 9.87
N THR A 266 17.60 -6.44 10.35
CA THR A 266 17.06 -7.39 11.33
C THR A 266 16.93 -8.79 10.76
N TRP A 267 16.39 -8.94 9.56
CA TRP A 267 16.31 -10.24 8.89
C TRP A 267 17.68 -10.84 8.65
N ALA A 268 18.60 -10.05 8.10
CA ALA A 268 19.98 -10.45 7.87
C ALA A 268 20.70 -10.90 9.17
N ALA A 269 20.49 -10.16 10.27
CA ALA A 269 21.06 -10.50 11.58
C ALA A 269 20.50 -11.83 12.13
N ILE A 270 19.19 -12.08 11.96
CA ILE A 270 18.57 -13.36 12.36
C ILE A 270 19.17 -14.52 11.57
N GLU A 271 19.29 -14.38 10.23
CA GLU A 271 19.93 -15.40 9.39
C GLU A 271 21.38 -15.65 9.83
N TRP A 272 22.15 -14.57 10.04
CA TRP A 272 23.55 -14.69 10.47
C TRP A 272 23.66 -15.44 11.78
N LYS A 273 22.82 -15.10 12.76
CA LYS A 273 22.80 -15.80 14.07
C LYS A 273 22.39 -17.27 13.93
N LYS A 274 21.42 -17.60 13.07
CA LYS A 274 20.88 -18.97 12.95
C LYS A 274 21.67 -19.87 12.03
N PHE A 275 22.20 -19.29 10.93
CA PHE A 275 22.81 -20.07 9.83
C PHE A 275 24.29 -19.74 9.61
N GLY A 276 24.88 -18.86 10.43
CA GLY A 276 26.28 -18.45 10.35
C GLY A 276 26.57 -17.43 9.24
N LYS A 277 25.60 -17.11 8.38
CA LYS A 277 25.72 -16.11 7.29
C LYS A 277 24.37 -15.54 6.93
N ALA A 278 24.36 -14.25 6.57
CA ALA A 278 23.21 -13.60 5.96
C ALA A 278 23.12 -13.96 4.47
N SER A 279 21.91 -13.96 3.93
CA SER A 279 21.66 -14.14 2.51
C SER A 279 21.15 -12.87 1.85
N VAL A 280 21.45 -12.69 0.56
CA VAL A 280 20.90 -11.58 -0.21
C VAL A 280 19.38 -11.70 -0.31
N LEU A 281 18.85 -12.92 -0.45
CA LEU A 281 17.42 -13.16 -0.47
C LEU A 281 16.76 -12.73 0.86
N GLY A 282 17.34 -13.12 1.99
CA GLY A 282 16.84 -12.70 3.30
C GLY A 282 16.87 -11.18 3.49
N ALA A 283 17.95 -10.53 3.06
CA ALA A 283 18.07 -9.07 3.13
C ALA A 283 16.95 -8.36 2.35
N VAL A 284 16.69 -8.74 1.09
CA VAL A 284 15.61 -8.10 0.29
C VAL A 284 14.21 -8.51 0.77
N THR A 285 14.03 -9.70 1.33
CA THR A 285 12.75 -10.10 1.93
C THR A 285 12.47 -9.29 3.20
N GLY A 286 13.47 -9.09 4.06
CA GLY A 286 13.38 -8.24 5.24
C GLY A 286 13.11 -6.77 4.89
N MET A 287 13.68 -6.29 3.78
CA MET A 287 13.39 -4.96 3.23
C MET A 287 11.90 -4.83 2.86
N VAL A 288 11.36 -5.78 2.08
CA VAL A 288 9.94 -5.76 1.69
C VAL A 288 9.03 -5.90 2.91
N ALA A 289 9.41 -6.73 3.89
CA ALA A 289 8.67 -6.83 5.15
C ALA A 289 8.61 -5.48 5.89
N GLY A 290 9.76 -4.77 6.00
CA GLY A 290 9.80 -3.42 6.57
C GLY A 290 8.93 -2.41 5.82
N LEU A 291 8.97 -2.44 4.47
CA LEU A 291 8.15 -1.58 3.61
C LEU A 291 6.65 -1.86 3.78
N GLY A 292 6.23 -3.11 3.72
CA GLY A 292 4.84 -3.49 3.87
C GLY A 292 4.28 -3.21 5.26
N THR A 293 5.09 -3.43 6.31
CA THR A 293 4.66 -3.22 7.70
C THR A 293 4.54 -1.74 8.06
N ILE A 294 5.40 -0.85 7.53
CA ILE A 294 5.27 0.60 7.79
C ILE A 294 4.10 1.23 7.01
N THR A 295 3.65 0.62 5.94
CA THR A 295 2.68 1.20 4.99
C THR A 295 1.41 1.75 5.66
N PRO A 296 0.69 1.05 6.55
CA PRO A 296 -0.48 1.61 7.22
C PRO A 296 -0.15 2.75 8.18
N ALA A 297 1.07 2.77 8.71
CA ALA A 297 1.51 3.70 9.74
C ALA A 297 2.27 4.93 9.19
N SER A 298 2.67 4.91 7.91
CA SER A 298 3.67 5.85 7.38
C SER A 298 3.28 7.32 7.45
N GLY A 299 1.99 7.65 7.47
CA GLY A 299 1.50 9.01 7.65
C GLY A 299 1.22 9.41 9.10
N PHE A 300 1.43 8.52 10.06
CA PHE A 300 1.00 8.73 11.45
C PHE A 300 2.14 8.65 12.47
N VAL A 301 3.31 8.14 12.10
CA VAL A 301 4.41 7.85 13.03
C VAL A 301 5.68 8.62 12.66
N GLY A 302 6.52 8.84 13.67
CA GLY A 302 7.84 9.42 13.48
C GLY A 302 8.95 8.38 13.28
N PRO A 303 10.22 8.83 13.07
CA PRO A 303 11.35 7.95 12.77
C PRO A 303 11.64 6.90 13.86
N GLY A 304 11.42 7.22 15.13
CA GLY A 304 11.59 6.26 16.27
C GLY A 304 10.58 5.12 16.17
N GLY A 305 9.29 5.43 15.90
CA GLY A 305 8.25 4.42 15.65
C GLY A 305 8.57 3.57 14.43
N ALA A 306 9.01 4.18 13.34
CA ALA A 306 9.41 3.48 12.12
C ALA A 306 10.56 2.50 12.32
N LEU A 307 11.56 2.87 13.13
CA LEU A 307 12.67 1.96 13.48
C LEU A 307 12.15 0.71 14.20
N ILE A 308 11.27 0.89 15.19
CA ILE A 308 10.68 -0.22 15.96
C ILE A 308 9.79 -1.08 15.04
N ILE A 309 8.97 -0.46 14.18
CA ILE A 309 8.13 -1.16 13.19
C ILE A 309 8.99 -2.01 12.27
N GLY A 310 10.07 -1.45 11.71
CA GLY A 310 10.97 -2.18 10.82
C GLY A 310 11.69 -3.34 11.48
N VAL A 311 12.19 -3.16 12.71
CA VAL A 311 12.78 -4.25 13.49
C VAL A 311 11.75 -5.35 13.76
N SER A 312 10.54 -4.97 14.19
CA SER A 312 9.45 -5.91 14.45
C SER A 312 9.04 -6.67 13.19
N ALA A 313 8.97 -5.98 12.04
CA ALA A 313 8.71 -6.59 10.73
C ALA A 313 9.75 -7.67 10.40
N GLY A 314 11.04 -7.34 10.54
CA GLY A 314 12.13 -8.30 10.30
C GLY A 314 12.03 -9.55 11.16
N VAL A 315 11.67 -9.40 12.45
CA VAL A 315 11.49 -10.54 13.37
C VAL A 315 10.23 -11.33 13.05
N VAL A 316 9.07 -10.66 13.06
CA VAL A 316 7.78 -11.33 12.99
C VAL A 316 7.58 -11.99 11.62
N CYS A 317 7.89 -11.31 10.51
CA CYS A 317 7.74 -11.88 9.18
C CYS A 317 8.72 -13.04 8.95
N PHE A 318 9.97 -12.97 9.46
CA PHE A 318 10.91 -14.09 9.40
C PHE A 318 10.34 -15.35 10.05
N TYR A 319 9.87 -15.24 11.29
CA TYR A 319 9.32 -16.41 11.98
C TYR A 319 7.99 -16.87 11.40
N SER A 320 7.16 -15.96 10.88
CA SER A 320 5.93 -16.29 10.16
C SER A 320 6.21 -17.10 8.89
N THR A 321 7.24 -16.72 8.11
CA THR A 321 7.67 -17.49 6.93
C THR A 321 8.05 -18.93 7.31
N VAL A 322 8.83 -19.09 8.38
CA VAL A 322 9.22 -20.42 8.89
C VAL A 322 8.00 -21.19 9.37
N PHE A 323 7.10 -20.56 10.10
CA PHE A 323 5.89 -21.18 10.64
C PHE A 323 4.94 -21.66 9.54
N ILE A 324 4.61 -20.81 8.59
CA ILE A 324 3.71 -21.14 7.47
C ILE A 324 4.25 -22.32 6.65
N LYS A 325 5.53 -22.24 6.24
CA LYS A 325 6.11 -23.28 5.38
C LYS A 325 6.48 -24.56 6.10
N GLN A 326 7.04 -24.47 7.31
CA GLN A 326 7.61 -25.66 7.98
C GLN A 326 6.63 -26.30 8.96
N LYS A 327 5.82 -25.53 9.69
CA LYS A 327 4.88 -26.06 10.68
C LYS A 327 3.52 -26.34 10.05
N LEU A 328 2.92 -25.36 9.37
CA LEU A 328 1.62 -25.54 8.72
C LEU A 328 1.73 -26.27 7.38
N LYS A 329 2.93 -26.34 6.79
CA LYS A 329 3.19 -26.97 5.48
C LYS A 329 2.35 -26.39 4.35
N ILE A 330 2.04 -25.09 4.42
CA ILE A 330 1.34 -24.37 3.37
C ILE A 330 2.38 -23.85 2.37
N ASP A 331 2.22 -24.18 1.09
CA ASP A 331 3.10 -23.75 0.01
C ASP A 331 2.66 -22.39 -0.54
N ASP A 332 2.77 -21.34 0.28
CA ASP A 332 2.79 -19.95 -0.20
C ASP A 332 4.14 -19.75 -0.91
N SER A 333 4.11 -19.79 -2.24
CA SER A 333 5.34 -19.99 -3.04
C SER A 333 6.39 -18.92 -2.81
N LEU A 334 5.99 -17.65 -2.71
CA LEU A 334 6.88 -16.49 -2.61
C LEU A 334 6.68 -15.70 -1.31
N ASP A 335 6.15 -16.35 -0.27
CA ASP A 335 5.98 -15.78 1.08
C ASP A 335 5.08 -14.54 1.15
N VAL A 336 4.01 -14.50 0.33
CA VAL A 336 3.12 -13.34 0.23
C VAL A 336 2.37 -13.11 1.55
N PHE A 337 1.80 -14.16 2.13
CA PHE A 337 1.07 -14.00 3.40
C PHE A 337 1.97 -13.61 4.57
N PRO A 338 3.10 -14.29 4.85
CA PRO A 338 3.94 -13.91 5.98
C PRO A 338 4.56 -12.52 5.83
N VAL A 339 4.83 -12.05 4.62
CA VAL A 339 5.45 -10.73 4.39
C VAL A 339 4.40 -9.63 4.31
N HIS A 340 3.36 -9.81 3.49
CA HIS A 340 2.33 -8.78 3.28
C HIS A 340 1.15 -8.92 4.24
N GLY A 341 0.57 -10.12 4.39
CA GLY A 341 -0.57 -10.33 5.28
C GLY A 341 -0.21 -10.10 6.74
N VAL A 342 0.78 -10.84 7.24
CA VAL A 342 1.25 -10.69 8.65
C VAL A 342 1.90 -9.33 8.86
N GLY A 343 2.73 -8.86 7.91
CA GLY A 343 3.33 -7.53 7.96
C GLY A 343 2.28 -6.42 8.00
N GLY A 344 1.24 -6.49 7.15
CA GLY A 344 0.14 -5.53 7.14
C GLY A 344 -0.65 -5.52 8.45
N ILE A 345 -1.00 -6.69 9.01
CA ILE A 345 -1.67 -6.81 10.32
C ILE A 345 -0.81 -6.18 11.42
N LEU A 346 0.47 -6.54 11.48
CA LEU A 346 1.39 -5.98 12.46
C LEU A 346 1.51 -4.47 12.33
N GLY A 347 1.67 -3.97 11.11
CA GLY A 347 1.81 -2.53 10.84
C GLY A 347 0.56 -1.74 11.19
N THR A 348 -0.62 -2.25 10.87
CA THR A 348 -1.90 -1.64 11.25
C THR A 348 -2.04 -1.55 12.77
N PHE A 349 -1.69 -2.63 13.49
CA PHE A 349 -1.69 -2.62 14.94
C PHE A 349 -0.67 -1.61 15.52
N MET A 350 0.54 -1.58 14.96
CA MET A 350 1.58 -0.66 15.43
C MET A 350 1.31 0.80 15.05
N ALA A 351 0.53 1.08 14.00
CA ALA A 351 0.05 2.42 13.69
C ALA A 351 -0.76 2.99 14.86
N GLY A 352 -1.65 2.19 15.46
CA GLY A 352 -2.41 2.58 16.64
C GLY A 352 -1.55 2.86 17.88
N ILE A 353 -0.42 2.14 18.02
CA ILE A 353 0.49 2.33 19.18
C ILE A 353 1.36 3.57 19.00
N PHE A 354 1.91 3.82 17.82
CA PHE A 354 2.94 4.82 17.58
C PHE A 354 2.42 6.10 16.90
N SER A 355 1.11 6.21 16.63
CA SER A 355 0.54 7.42 16.06
C SER A 355 0.81 8.64 16.96
N ALA A 356 1.18 9.76 16.34
CA ALA A 356 1.50 11.01 17.02
C ALA A 356 1.02 12.21 16.20
N THR A 357 0.27 13.10 16.82
CA THR A 357 -0.32 14.29 16.20
C THR A 357 0.72 15.30 15.71
N THR A 358 1.93 15.29 16.30
CA THR A 358 3.03 16.19 15.94
C THR A 358 3.94 15.66 14.83
N LEU A 359 3.80 14.38 14.48
CA LEU A 359 4.71 13.69 13.55
C LEU A 359 4.01 13.08 12.35
N GLY A 360 2.70 13.19 12.24
CA GLY A 360 1.89 12.65 11.16
C GLY A 360 0.64 13.47 10.87
N VAL A 361 -0.12 13.07 9.86
CA VAL A 361 -1.36 13.72 9.37
C VAL A 361 -2.51 13.64 10.38
N PHE A 362 -2.31 12.98 11.47
CA PHE A 362 -3.36 12.60 12.40
C PHE A 362 -4.00 13.78 13.13
N SER A 363 -5.30 13.84 13.11
CA SER A 363 -6.11 14.82 13.83
C SER A 363 -7.08 14.15 14.82
N GLY A 364 -6.62 13.88 16.04
CA GLY A 364 -7.60 13.95 17.11
C GLY A 364 -8.11 12.70 17.82
N PHE A 365 -7.62 11.46 17.57
CA PHE A 365 -7.93 10.35 18.48
C PHE A 365 -6.82 10.17 19.52
N GLY A 366 -7.21 10.01 20.78
CA GLY A 366 -6.26 9.69 21.83
C GLY A 366 -5.73 8.26 21.71
N PHE A 367 -4.57 7.99 22.33
CA PHE A 367 -3.95 6.66 22.38
C PHE A 367 -4.90 5.53 22.82
N ALA A 368 -5.77 5.80 23.82
CA ALA A 368 -6.73 4.81 24.33
C ALA A 368 -7.83 4.46 23.31
N ASP A 369 -8.36 5.48 22.60
CA ASP A 369 -9.43 5.29 21.63
C ASP A 369 -8.91 4.51 20.42
N THR A 370 -7.68 4.79 20.01
CA THR A 370 -7.01 4.11 18.92
C THR A 370 -6.78 2.63 19.20
N ILE A 371 -6.27 2.27 20.38
CA ILE A 371 -6.04 0.86 20.75
C ILE A 371 -7.35 0.06 20.76
N LEU A 372 -8.42 0.61 21.33
CA LEU A 372 -9.72 -0.07 21.37
C LEU A 372 -10.26 -0.34 19.98
N LEU A 373 -10.17 0.63 19.07
CA LEU A 373 -10.60 0.49 17.69
C LEU A 373 -9.81 -0.62 16.96
N TYR A 374 -8.49 -0.66 17.12
CA TYR A 374 -7.66 -1.69 16.49
C TYR A 374 -7.87 -3.09 17.09
N PHE A 375 -8.09 -3.22 18.40
CA PHE A 375 -8.47 -4.49 19.00
C PHE A 375 -9.78 -5.02 18.41
N PHE A 376 -10.77 -4.16 18.20
CA PHE A 376 -12.05 -4.55 17.58
C PHE A 376 -11.84 -5.01 16.13
N ILE A 377 -11.08 -4.29 15.34
CA ILE A 377 -10.83 -4.63 13.92
C ILE A 377 -10.05 -5.94 13.80
N CYS A 378 -9.00 -6.14 14.61
CA CYS A 378 -8.21 -7.39 14.59
C CYS A 378 -8.96 -8.61 15.14
N TRP A 379 -10.03 -8.41 15.94
CA TRP A 379 -10.84 -9.52 16.48
C TRP A 379 -11.89 -10.01 15.47
N PHE A 380 -12.36 -9.16 14.56
CA PHE A 380 -13.39 -9.49 13.57
C PHE A 380 -12.86 -9.93 12.20
N TYR A 381 -11.54 -9.97 12.03
CA TYR A 381 -10.86 -10.52 10.86
C TYR A 381 -9.95 -11.69 11.30
#